data_8a38a5dd6d58e0e7ab0a4ae43c00fab7
#
_entry.id   8a38a5dd6d58e0e7ab0a4ae43c00fab7
#
_cell.length_a   1.000
_cell.length_b   1.000
_cell.length_c   1.000
_cell.angle_alpha   90.00
_cell.angle_beta   90.00
_cell.angle_gamma   90.00
#
_symmetry.space_group_name_H-M   'P 1'
#
loop_
_entity.id
_entity.type
_entity.pdbx_description
1 polymer ?
#
loop_
_entity_poly.entity_id
_entity_poly.type
_entity_poly.pdbx_seq_one_letter_code
_entity_poly.pdbx_strand_id
1 'polypeptide(L)'
;RYDTYGFPIDLTKEILEEKGMQVDEEGFHASMEVQRKTARAARGETNYMGADVTVYESIDPSITSTFVGYENLAWKSPITVLTSDTEIVEALSDGQRGTVFAEETPFYATSGGQEADTGIIRTAEGEFKVEDTVKLLGGKIGHVGVVVKGMIKTGDQAELCVNAEKRALSARNHSATHLLQKALRTVLGTHVEQAGSSVNEDRLRFDFSHFSAMTAEELQKVEEIVNEQIVAGLPVKVENMPIEEARKTGAQALFGEKYGDVVRVVNMGDYSIEFCGGTHVKNTNEIMAFKILSESGVAAGVRRIEALTSKGLIRYYDNLEKKLNEAAKVLKATPDNLAEKIAHLTAENKALHSEVESLKSKLAQDAMGDVMNQVQEIKGVKLLAAAVDGVDMNGPVSYTHLRSPRDKR
;
A
#
# COMPACT_ATOMS: atom_id res chain seq x y z
N ARG A 1 -24.09 -4.62 14.01
CA ARG A 1 -23.04 -5.67 14.11
C ARG A 1 -22.07 -5.60 12.93
N TYR A 2 -22.58 -5.38 11.71
CA TYR A 2 -21.73 -5.21 10.51
C TYR A 2 -20.78 -4.01 10.65
N ASP A 3 -21.31 -2.86 11.07
CA ASP A 3 -20.58 -1.61 11.24
C ASP A 3 -19.51 -1.68 12.36
N THR A 4 -19.79 -2.37 13.45
CA THR A 4 -18.91 -2.40 14.63
C THR A 4 -17.91 -3.57 14.58
N TYR A 5 -18.28 -4.69 13.98
CA TYR A 5 -17.52 -5.95 14.04
C TYR A 5 -17.24 -6.55 12.67
N GLY A 6 -17.65 -5.91 11.56
CA GLY A 6 -17.44 -6.41 10.20
C GLY A 6 -18.17 -7.70 9.87
N PHE A 7 -19.24 -8.04 10.60
CA PHE A 7 -19.92 -9.32 10.46
C PHE A 7 -20.88 -9.31 9.26
N PRO A 8 -20.64 -10.13 8.19
CA PRO A 8 -21.42 -10.11 6.96
C PRO A 8 -22.89 -10.47 7.15
N ILE A 9 -23.77 -9.84 6.35
CA ILE A 9 -25.20 -10.11 6.40
C ILE A 9 -25.53 -11.53 5.97
N ASP A 10 -24.81 -12.06 4.99
CA ASP A 10 -25.01 -13.42 4.47
C ASP A 10 -24.75 -14.47 5.54
N LEU A 11 -23.68 -14.32 6.31
CA LEU A 11 -23.39 -15.17 7.47
C LEU A 11 -24.45 -15.00 8.58
N THR A 12 -25.01 -13.80 8.71
CA THR A 12 -26.14 -13.56 9.65
C THR A 12 -27.40 -14.29 9.20
N LYS A 13 -27.66 -14.35 7.88
CA LYS A 13 -28.77 -15.10 7.31
C LYS A 13 -28.64 -16.60 7.59
N GLU A 14 -27.49 -17.19 7.25
CA GLU A 14 -27.22 -18.62 7.50
C GLU A 14 -27.44 -19.00 8.97
N ILE A 15 -26.87 -18.24 9.91
CA ILE A 15 -27.00 -18.51 11.35
C ILE A 15 -28.43 -18.35 11.84
N LEU A 16 -29.20 -17.42 11.28
CA LEU A 16 -30.58 -17.19 11.70
C LEU A 16 -31.54 -18.15 11.04
N GLU A 17 -31.31 -18.60 9.81
CA GLU A 17 -32.06 -19.67 9.14
C GLU A 17 -31.97 -20.98 9.92
N GLU A 18 -30.77 -21.37 10.40
CA GLU A 18 -30.59 -22.53 11.28
C GLU A 18 -31.46 -22.45 12.58
N LYS A 19 -31.78 -21.23 13.02
CA LYS A 19 -32.61 -20.96 14.21
C LYS A 19 -34.07 -20.67 13.90
N GLY A 20 -34.50 -20.83 12.64
CA GLY A 20 -35.87 -20.52 12.19
C GLY A 20 -36.25 -19.04 12.25
N MET A 21 -35.24 -18.15 12.20
CA MET A 21 -35.43 -16.69 12.22
C MET A 21 -35.13 -16.09 10.85
N GLN A 22 -35.77 -14.94 10.55
CA GLN A 22 -35.51 -14.19 9.31
C GLN A 22 -34.76 -12.89 9.60
N VAL A 23 -34.00 -12.41 8.61
CA VAL A 23 -33.28 -11.12 8.65
C VAL A 23 -34.15 -10.06 7.97
N ASP A 24 -34.25 -8.90 8.57
CA ASP A 24 -34.82 -7.70 7.95
C ASP A 24 -33.74 -7.06 7.04
N GLU A 25 -33.71 -7.52 5.78
CA GLU A 25 -32.73 -7.05 4.77
C GLU A 25 -33.01 -5.60 4.36
N GLU A 26 -34.29 -5.21 4.24
CA GLU A 26 -34.63 -3.83 3.88
C GLU A 26 -34.19 -2.84 4.96
N GLY A 27 -34.44 -3.18 6.24
CA GLY A 27 -33.95 -2.39 7.37
C GLY A 27 -32.43 -2.33 7.46
N PHE A 28 -31.74 -3.43 7.12
CA PHE A 28 -30.28 -3.43 7.05
C PHE A 28 -29.76 -2.48 5.96
N HIS A 29 -30.30 -2.56 4.74
CA HIS A 29 -29.90 -1.69 3.62
C HIS A 29 -30.21 -0.23 3.90
N ALA A 30 -31.38 0.08 4.47
CA ALA A 30 -31.72 1.44 4.88
C ALA A 30 -30.75 1.99 5.94
N SER A 31 -30.37 1.19 6.94
CA SER A 31 -29.40 1.58 7.97
C SER A 31 -28.01 1.79 7.39
N MET A 32 -27.58 0.97 6.45
CA MET A 32 -26.30 1.13 5.74
C MET A 32 -26.28 2.38 4.86
N GLU A 33 -27.40 2.76 4.24
CA GLU A 33 -27.50 4.02 3.50
C GLU A 33 -27.39 5.24 4.40
N VAL A 34 -28.06 5.21 5.55
CA VAL A 34 -27.94 6.28 6.57
C VAL A 34 -26.48 6.41 7.04
N GLN A 35 -25.84 5.28 7.35
CA GLN A 35 -24.43 5.27 7.76
C GLN A 35 -23.50 5.84 6.67
N ARG A 36 -23.70 5.44 5.40
CA ARG A 36 -22.95 6.00 4.28
C ARG A 36 -23.14 7.51 4.12
N LYS A 37 -24.37 8.01 4.29
CA LYS A 37 -24.66 9.44 4.26
C LYS A 37 -24.00 10.18 5.43
N THR A 38 -24.09 9.61 6.64
CA THR A 38 -23.46 10.18 7.84
C THR A 38 -21.91 10.19 7.72
N ALA A 39 -21.32 9.09 7.21
CA ALA A 39 -19.89 9.02 6.99
C ALA A 39 -19.41 9.99 5.89
N ARG A 40 -20.21 10.24 4.85
CA ARG A 40 -19.94 11.27 3.84
C ARG A 40 -20.05 12.67 4.44
N ALA A 41 -21.07 12.94 5.23
CA ALA A 41 -21.26 14.24 5.90
C ALA A 41 -20.17 14.52 6.96
N ALA A 42 -19.72 13.48 7.68
CA ALA A 42 -18.62 13.61 8.66
C ALA A 42 -17.25 13.81 8.03
N ARG A 43 -17.08 13.46 6.74
CA ARG A 43 -15.82 13.69 6.00
C ARG A 43 -15.66 15.12 5.54
N GLY A 44 -16.53 16.06 5.88
CA GLY A 44 -16.45 17.46 5.43
C GLY A 44 -15.94 17.58 3.99
N GLU A 45 -16.51 18.43 3.20
CA GLU A 45 -16.08 18.70 1.81
C GLU A 45 -14.73 19.42 1.79
N THR A 46 -13.68 18.80 2.29
CA THR A 46 -12.33 19.28 2.09
C THR A 46 -11.72 18.53 0.92
N ASN A 47 -11.39 19.26 -0.14
CA ASN A 47 -10.47 18.75 -1.16
C ASN A 47 -9.15 18.35 -0.48
N TYR A 48 -8.53 17.34 -1.04
CA TYR A 48 -7.27 16.71 -0.60
C TYR A 48 -6.10 17.70 -0.33
N MET A 49 -6.23 18.97 -0.73
CA MET A 49 -5.24 20.05 -0.59
C MET A 49 -5.76 21.30 0.15
N GLY A 50 -6.94 21.25 0.78
CA GLY A 50 -7.42 22.35 1.63
C GLY A 50 -8.00 23.58 0.89
N ALA A 51 -8.16 23.52 -0.44
CA ALA A 51 -8.85 24.56 -1.19
C ALA A 51 -10.36 24.52 -0.95
N ASP A 52 -11.00 25.67 -0.87
CA ASP A 52 -12.45 25.78 -0.72
C ASP A 52 -13.14 25.30 -2.02
N VAL A 53 -13.90 24.21 -1.93
CA VAL A 53 -14.63 23.60 -3.08
C VAL A 53 -15.56 24.63 -3.75
N THR A 54 -16.06 25.60 -3.00
CA THR A 54 -16.98 26.65 -3.47
C THR A 54 -16.40 27.51 -4.58
N VAL A 55 -15.07 27.71 -4.61
CA VAL A 55 -14.41 28.48 -5.67
C VAL A 55 -14.57 27.82 -7.03
N TYR A 56 -14.43 26.51 -7.10
CA TYR A 56 -14.55 25.78 -8.36
C TYR A 56 -15.99 25.71 -8.87
N GLU A 57 -16.98 25.77 -7.98
CA GLU A 57 -18.40 25.83 -8.35
C GLU A 57 -18.79 27.18 -8.98
N SER A 58 -18.04 28.25 -8.69
CA SER A 58 -18.25 29.57 -9.28
C SER A 58 -17.66 29.73 -10.69
N ILE A 59 -16.86 28.76 -11.16
CA ILE A 59 -16.33 28.78 -12.53
C ILE A 59 -17.45 28.53 -13.53
N ASP A 60 -17.51 29.35 -14.60
CA ASP A 60 -18.50 29.23 -15.66
C ASP A 60 -18.66 27.76 -16.13
N PRO A 61 -19.88 27.21 -16.09
CA PRO A 61 -20.16 25.84 -16.52
C PRO A 61 -19.77 25.52 -17.97
N SER A 62 -19.68 26.51 -18.83
CA SER A 62 -19.27 26.34 -20.24
C SER A 62 -17.77 26.04 -20.40
N ILE A 63 -16.97 26.37 -19.39
CA ILE A 63 -15.53 26.07 -19.40
C ILE A 63 -15.32 24.58 -19.14
N THR A 64 -14.66 23.93 -20.07
CA THR A 64 -14.29 22.50 -20.02
C THR A 64 -12.82 22.33 -20.37
N SER A 65 -12.24 21.20 -20.03
CA SER A 65 -10.87 20.85 -20.42
C SER A 65 -10.86 19.55 -21.20
N THR A 66 -10.15 19.53 -22.33
CA THR A 66 -9.93 18.31 -23.11
C THR A 66 -8.62 17.66 -22.73
N PHE A 67 -8.64 16.39 -22.37
CA PHE A 67 -7.43 15.63 -22.04
C PHE A 67 -6.77 15.11 -23.34
N VAL A 68 -5.53 15.55 -23.60
CA VAL A 68 -4.72 15.15 -24.77
C VAL A 68 -3.48 14.31 -24.38
N GLY A 69 -3.38 13.92 -23.11
CA GLY A 69 -2.17 13.37 -22.50
C GLY A 69 -1.95 11.87 -22.71
N TYR A 70 -2.76 11.16 -23.49
CA TYR A 70 -2.46 9.77 -23.84
C TYR A 70 -1.25 9.66 -24.79
N GLU A 71 -1.14 10.61 -25.72
CA GLU A 71 -0.08 10.62 -26.74
C GLU A 71 0.94 11.75 -26.52
N ASN A 72 0.58 12.78 -25.73
CA ASN A 72 1.37 13.99 -25.57
C ASN A 72 1.80 14.18 -24.13
N LEU A 73 3.08 14.46 -23.89
CA LEU A 73 3.62 14.84 -22.57
C LEU A 73 3.84 16.35 -22.45
N ALA A 74 3.77 17.07 -23.57
CA ALA A 74 3.79 18.52 -23.63
C ALA A 74 2.75 19.02 -24.62
N TRP A 75 2.07 20.11 -24.27
CA TRP A 75 1.02 20.70 -25.11
C TRP A 75 0.92 22.21 -24.93
N LYS A 76 0.57 22.93 -25.99
CA LYS A 76 0.33 24.36 -25.90
C LYS A 76 -1.16 24.64 -25.88
N SER A 77 -1.61 25.38 -24.87
CA SER A 77 -3.01 25.69 -24.68
C SER A 77 -3.17 27.02 -23.96
N PRO A 78 -4.23 27.80 -24.24
CA PRO A 78 -4.51 29.00 -23.47
C PRO A 78 -4.97 28.67 -22.06
N ILE A 79 -4.57 29.51 -21.10
CA ILE A 79 -5.10 29.48 -19.73
C ILE A 79 -6.50 30.10 -19.76
N THR A 80 -7.51 29.33 -19.34
CA THR A 80 -8.90 29.77 -19.36
C THR A 80 -9.36 30.43 -18.08
N VAL A 81 -8.90 29.89 -16.92
CA VAL A 81 -9.24 30.38 -15.59
C VAL A 81 -8.04 30.18 -14.65
N LEU A 82 -7.88 31.12 -13.76
CA LEU A 82 -7.01 31.01 -12.60
C LEU A 82 -7.82 31.16 -11.32
N THR A 83 -7.51 30.36 -10.29
CA THR A 83 -8.07 30.56 -8.96
C THR A 83 -6.95 30.67 -7.93
N SER A 84 -7.13 31.49 -6.92
CA SER A 84 -6.44 31.34 -5.64
C SER A 84 -7.13 30.24 -4.83
N ASP A 85 -6.77 30.09 -3.56
CA ASP A 85 -7.45 29.14 -2.66
C ASP A 85 -8.91 29.56 -2.35
N THR A 86 -9.27 30.85 -2.57
CA THR A 86 -10.54 31.42 -2.13
C THR A 86 -11.36 32.10 -3.23
N GLU A 87 -10.78 32.45 -4.36
CA GLU A 87 -11.46 33.23 -5.42
C GLU A 87 -10.87 32.99 -6.81
N ILE A 88 -11.66 33.34 -7.86
CA ILE A 88 -11.18 33.42 -9.23
C ILE A 88 -10.35 34.68 -9.37
N VAL A 89 -9.17 34.60 -9.97
CA VAL A 89 -8.22 35.69 -10.12
C VAL A 89 -7.79 35.86 -11.58
N GLU A 90 -7.40 37.07 -11.95
CA GLU A 90 -6.89 37.37 -13.29
C GLU A 90 -5.41 37.01 -13.44
N ALA A 91 -4.65 36.93 -12.34
CA ALA A 91 -3.24 36.60 -12.35
C ALA A 91 -2.78 35.98 -11.03
N LEU A 92 -1.74 35.15 -11.12
CA LEU A 92 -0.99 34.64 -9.96
C LEU A 92 0.48 35.02 -10.12
N SER A 93 1.07 35.54 -9.05
CA SER A 93 2.47 36.03 -8.97
C SER A 93 3.36 35.03 -8.24
N ASP A 94 4.65 35.24 -8.32
CA ASP A 94 5.71 34.44 -7.69
C ASP A 94 5.39 34.10 -6.22
N GLY A 95 5.49 32.83 -5.87
CA GLY A 95 5.17 32.30 -4.55
C GLY A 95 3.67 32.07 -4.27
N GLN A 96 2.75 32.56 -5.12
CA GLN A 96 1.32 32.37 -4.91
C GLN A 96 0.89 30.96 -5.33
N ARG A 97 0.06 30.35 -4.49
CA ARG A 97 -0.62 29.09 -4.77
C ARG A 97 -1.95 29.32 -5.47
N GLY A 98 -2.36 28.35 -6.25
CA GLY A 98 -3.65 28.40 -6.93
C GLY A 98 -3.87 27.21 -7.84
N THR A 99 -4.92 27.33 -8.68
CA THR A 99 -5.25 26.31 -9.68
C THR A 99 -5.34 26.95 -11.06
N VAL A 100 -4.69 26.32 -12.02
CA VAL A 100 -4.69 26.72 -13.43
C VAL A 100 -5.62 25.80 -14.20
N PHE A 101 -6.52 26.39 -15.02
CA PHE A 101 -7.36 25.67 -15.97
C PHE A 101 -6.95 26.07 -17.40
N ALA A 102 -6.94 25.06 -18.29
CA ALA A 102 -6.61 25.24 -19.71
C ALA A 102 -7.66 24.56 -20.59
N GLU A 103 -7.80 24.98 -21.84
CA GLU A 103 -8.73 24.35 -22.81
C GLU A 103 -8.35 22.89 -23.07
N GLU A 104 -7.04 22.65 -23.27
CA GLU A 104 -6.49 21.32 -23.50
C GLU A 104 -5.33 21.06 -22.55
N THR A 105 -5.24 19.85 -22.05
CA THR A 105 -4.17 19.50 -21.11
C THR A 105 -3.61 18.09 -21.34
N PRO A 106 -2.26 17.92 -21.26
CA PRO A 106 -1.66 16.61 -21.25
C PRO A 106 -1.60 15.98 -19.84
N PHE A 107 -2.00 16.71 -18.78
CA PHE A 107 -1.96 16.26 -17.40
C PHE A 107 -3.11 15.32 -17.08
N TYR A 108 -2.78 14.10 -16.65
CA TYR A 108 -3.74 13.13 -16.15
C TYR A 108 -4.22 13.53 -14.76
N ALA A 109 -5.51 13.69 -14.59
CA ALA A 109 -6.11 13.92 -13.28
C ALA A 109 -6.36 12.61 -12.56
N THR A 110 -6.22 12.58 -11.23
CA THR A 110 -6.48 11.40 -10.41
C THR A 110 -7.82 10.74 -10.78
N SER A 111 -7.75 9.50 -11.23
CA SER A 111 -8.91 8.70 -11.63
C SER A 111 -8.55 7.22 -11.71
N GLY A 112 -9.54 6.31 -11.49
CA GLY A 112 -9.36 4.87 -11.67
C GLY A 112 -8.24 4.25 -10.84
N GLY A 113 -7.89 4.86 -9.69
CA GLY A 113 -6.80 4.41 -8.84
C GLY A 113 -5.41 4.90 -9.25
N GLN A 114 -5.24 5.53 -10.42
CA GLN A 114 -3.98 6.17 -10.80
C GLN A 114 -3.91 7.58 -10.22
N GLU A 115 -2.80 7.90 -9.55
CA GLU A 115 -2.50 9.25 -9.05
C GLU A 115 -2.26 10.22 -10.21
N ALA A 116 -2.48 11.52 -9.92
CA ALA A 116 -2.35 12.60 -10.88
C ALA A 116 -0.91 12.83 -11.34
N ASP A 117 -0.81 13.42 -12.51
CA ASP A 117 0.47 13.95 -12.97
C ASP A 117 0.88 15.22 -12.24
N THR A 118 2.17 15.38 -12.18
CA THR A 118 2.86 16.62 -11.79
C THR A 118 3.68 17.16 -12.97
N GLY A 119 4.11 18.40 -12.88
CA GLY A 119 4.93 18.98 -13.93
C GLY A 119 5.05 20.49 -13.85
N ILE A 120 5.18 21.16 -15.00
CA ILE A 120 5.37 22.60 -15.08
C ILE A 120 4.49 23.17 -16.19
N ILE A 121 3.87 24.32 -15.91
CA ILE A 121 3.17 25.16 -16.89
C ILE A 121 4.01 26.41 -17.08
N ARG A 122 4.40 26.72 -18.32
CA ARG A 122 5.22 27.88 -18.68
C ARG A 122 4.43 28.85 -19.57
N THR A 123 4.52 30.13 -19.24
CA THR A 123 4.06 31.23 -20.09
C THR A 123 5.26 32.09 -20.48
N ALA A 124 5.04 33.13 -21.27
CA ALA A 124 6.12 34.08 -21.60
C ALA A 124 6.67 34.84 -20.37
N GLU A 125 5.84 35.01 -19.32
CA GLU A 125 6.15 35.85 -18.15
C GLU A 125 6.34 35.06 -16.86
N GLY A 126 6.02 33.75 -16.84
CA GLY A 126 6.09 32.98 -15.60
C GLY A 126 6.14 31.47 -15.76
N GLU A 127 6.46 30.82 -14.62
CA GLU A 127 6.44 29.36 -14.49
C GLU A 127 5.60 28.97 -13.28
N PHE A 128 4.71 28.00 -13.47
CA PHE A 128 3.86 27.40 -12.46
C PHE A 128 4.20 25.92 -12.27
N LYS A 129 4.55 25.54 -11.06
CA LYS A 129 4.82 24.14 -10.71
C LYS A 129 3.51 23.46 -10.35
N VAL A 130 3.11 22.47 -11.14
CA VAL A 130 1.95 21.61 -10.89
C VAL A 130 2.35 20.52 -9.89
N GLU A 131 1.68 20.51 -8.74
CA GLU A 131 1.90 19.54 -7.66
C GLU A 131 0.82 18.45 -7.64
N ASP A 132 -0.38 18.77 -8.15
CA ASP A 132 -1.51 17.84 -8.29
C ASP A 132 -2.40 18.22 -9.49
N THR A 133 -3.14 17.29 -10.02
CA THR A 133 -4.12 17.51 -11.09
C THR A 133 -5.45 16.86 -10.72
N VAL A 134 -6.49 17.68 -10.63
CA VAL A 134 -7.81 17.27 -10.15
C VAL A 134 -8.86 17.32 -11.26
N LYS A 135 -9.76 16.33 -11.24
CA LYS A 135 -10.92 16.31 -12.13
C LYS A 135 -12.15 16.85 -11.40
N LEU A 136 -12.73 17.90 -11.93
CA LEU A 136 -13.89 18.57 -11.36
C LEU A 136 -15.16 18.27 -12.16
N LEU A 137 -16.32 18.57 -11.56
CA LEU A 137 -17.61 18.48 -12.23
C LEU A 137 -17.66 19.36 -13.49
N GLY A 138 -18.42 18.92 -14.50
CA GLY A 138 -18.54 19.64 -15.76
C GLY A 138 -17.34 19.48 -16.69
N GLY A 139 -16.48 18.46 -16.50
CA GLY A 139 -15.38 18.16 -17.42
C GLY A 139 -14.19 19.11 -17.30
N LYS A 140 -14.03 19.78 -16.17
CA LYS A 140 -12.89 20.66 -15.90
C LYS A 140 -11.73 19.86 -15.34
N ILE A 141 -10.49 20.22 -15.75
CA ILE A 141 -9.25 19.67 -15.20
C ILE A 141 -8.45 20.84 -14.61
N GLY A 142 -8.25 20.82 -13.30
CA GLY A 142 -7.52 21.85 -12.57
C GLY A 142 -6.11 21.39 -12.23
N HIS A 143 -5.10 22.22 -12.50
CA HIS A 143 -3.70 22.00 -12.17
C HIS A 143 -3.38 22.77 -10.90
N VAL A 144 -3.30 22.08 -9.77
CA VAL A 144 -3.05 22.68 -8.45
C VAL A 144 -1.55 22.82 -8.21
N GLY A 145 -1.11 24.00 -7.74
CA GLY A 145 0.32 24.22 -7.51
C GLY A 145 0.69 25.61 -7.07
N VAL A 146 1.87 26.07 -7.48
CA VAL A 146 2.46 27.33 -7.06
C VAL A 146 3.23 27.98 -8.20
N VAL A 147 3.15 29.31 -8.33
CA VAL A 147 4.03 30.08 -9.23
C VAL A 147 5.44 30.07 -8.64
N VAL A 148 6.39 29.51 -9.38
CA VAL A 148 7.80 29.42 -8.95
C VAL A 148 8.70 30.49 -9.56
N LYS A 149 8.15 31.24 -10.54
CA LYS A 149 8.86 32.34 -11.17
C LYS A 149 7.89 33.26 -11.92
N GLY A 150 8.02 34.57 -11.70
CA GLY A 150 7.31 35.60 -12.46
C GLY A 150 5.81 35.62 -12.20
N MET A 151 5.00 35.66 -13.25
CA MET A 151 3.54 35.77 -13.15
C MET A 151 2.87 35.02 -14.31
N ILE A 152 1.71 34.45 -14.03
CA ILE A 152 0.84 33.85 -15.03
C ILE A 152 -0.52 34.53 -15.01
N LYS A 153 -1.17 34.68 -16.17
CA LYS A 153 -2.44 35.39 -16.33
C LYS A 153 -3.47 34.58 -17.10
N THR A 154 -4.73 34.83 -16.82
CA THR A 154 -5.83 34.33 -17.65
C THR A 154 -5.66 34.85 -19.09
N GLY A 155 -5.83 33.96 -20.07
CA GLY A 155 -5.62 34.27 -21.50
C GLY A 155 -4.19 34.06 -22.01
N ASP A 156 -3.21 33.83 -21.11
CA ASP A 156 -1.83 33.52 -21.53
C ASP A 156 -1.79 32.24 -22.34
N GLN A 157 -0.97 32.25 -23.40
CA GLN A 157 -0.57 31.00 -24.08
C GLN A 157 0.47 30.28 -23.20
N ALA A 158 0.14 29.09 -22.79
CA ALA A 158 0.99 28.31 -21.90
C ALA A 158 1.47 27.01 -22.58
N GLU A 159 2.69 26.59 -22.26
CA GLU A 159 3.20 25.27 -22.54
C GLU A 159 3.06 24.43 -21.27
N LEU A 160 2.21 23.42 -21.35
CA LEU A 160 1.93 22.46 -20.28
C LEU A 160 2.84 21.24 -20.45
N CYS A 161 3.77 21.01 -19.51
CA CYS A 161 4.77 19.95 -19.57
C CYS A 161 4.61 18.99 -18.40
N VAL A 162 4.19 17.77 -18.68
CA VAL A 162 4.08 16.69 -17.69
C VAL A 162 5.48 16.18 -17.29
N ASN A 163 5.66 15.79 -16.03
CA ASN A 163 6.85 15.08 -15.61
C ASN A 163 6.88 13.68 -16.25
N ALA A 164 7.61 13.58 -17.37
CA ALA A 164 7.69 12.40 -18.20
C ALA A 164 8.19 11.15 -17.45
N GLU A 165 9.13 11.33 -16.50
CA GLU A 165 9.66 10.22 -15.71
C GLU A 165 8.60 9.64 -14.78
N LYS A 166 7.91 10.49 -14.01
CA LYS A 166 6.83 10.05 -13.11
C LYS A 166 5.67 9.39 -13.89
N ARG A 167 5.23 10.00 -15.00
CA ARG A 167 4.21 9.43 -15.87
C ARG A 167 4.61 8.03 -16.38
N ALA A 168 5.85 7.86 -16.84
CA ALA A 168 6.32 6.58 -17.35
C ALA A 168 6.36 5.51 -16.24
N LEU A 169 6.76 5.86 -15.02
CA LEU A 169 6.75 4.94 -13.87
C LEU A 169 5.32 4.56 -13.47
N SER A 170 4.41 5.53 -13.39
CA SER A 170 2.99 5.28 -13.11
C SER A 170 2.34 4.39 -14.18
N ALA A 171 2.63 4.63 -15.46
CA ALA A 171 2.12 3.81 -16.57
C ALA A 171 2.60 2.35 -16.49
N ARG A 172 3.86 2.11 -16.06
CA ARG A 172 4.40 0.76 -15.82
C ARG A 172 3.68 0.06 -14.69
N ASN A 173 3.53 0.73 -13.55
CA ASN A 173 2.81 0.20 -12.41
C ASN A 173 1.34 -0.07 -12.74
N HIS A 174 0.69 0.83 -13.49
CA HIS A 174 -0.70 0.63 -13.90
C HIS A 174 -0.86 -0.56 -14.84
N SER A 175 0.01 -0.69 -15.83
CA SER A 175 -0.02 -1.85 -16.73
C SER A 175 0.25 -3.16 -16.01
N ALA A 176 1.19 -3.16 -15.04
CA ALA A 176 1.44 -4.32 -14.19
C ALA A 176 0.22 -4.70 -13.33
N THR A 177 -0.61 -3.72 -12.93
CA THR A 177 -1.85 -3.99 -12.17
C THR A 177 -2.83 -4.84 -12.98
N HIS A 178 -2.98 -4.58 -14.29
CA HIS A 178 -3.82 -5.39 -15.18
C HIS A 178 -3.29 -6.82 -15.34
N LEU A 179 -1.97 -6.97 -15.52
CA LEU A 179 -1.35 -8.30 -15.57
C LEU A 179 -1.54 -9.04 -14.24
N LEU A 180 -1.40 -8.36 -13.10
CA LEU A 180 -1.61 -8.91 -11.76
C LEU A 180 -3.05 -9.39 -11.56
N GLN A 181 -4.05 -8.58 -11.92
CA GLN A 181 -5.46 -8.95 -11.82
C GLN A 181 -5.74 -10.25 -12.58
N LYS A 182 -5.26 -10.36 -13.81
CA LYS A 182 -5.45 -11.56 -14.61
C LYS A 182 -4.72 -12.78 -14.02
N ALA A 183 -3.50 -12.59 -13.52
CA ALA A 183 -2.73 -13.65 -12.86
C ALA A 183 -3.43 -14.16 -11.59
N LEU A 184 -3.94 -13.26 -10.75
CA LEU A 184 -4.71 -13.61 -9.55
C LEU A 184 -5.96 -14.43 -9.91
N ARG A 185 -6.72 -14.02 -10.92
CA ARG A 185 -7.88 -14.78 -11.41
C ARG A 185 -7.50 -16.17 -11.96
N THR A 186 -6.32 -16.28 -12.54
CA THR A 186 -5.82 -17.56 -13.07
C THR A 186 -5.44 -18.52 -11.95
N VAL A 187 -4.82 -18.02 -10.89
CA VAL A 187 -4.31 -18.85 -9.77
C VAL A 187 -5.40 -19.12 -8.72
N LEU A 188 -6.17 -18.11 -8.33
CA LEU A 188 -7.12 -18.19 -7.23
C LEU A 188 -8.57 -18.49 -7.70
N GLY A 189 -8.89 -18.17 -8.97
CA GLY A 189 -10.21 -18.39 -9.54
C GLY A 189 -10.94 -17.10 -9.94
N THR A 190 -12.08 -17.30 -10.64
CA THR A 190 -12.85 -16.22 -11.26
C THR A 190 -13.59 -15.29 -10.29
N HIS A 191 -13.69 -15.67 -9.02
CA HIS A 191 -14.27 -14.86 -7.94
C HIS A 191 -13.42 -13.65 -7.56
N VAL A 192 -12.15 -13.63 -7.99
CA VAL A 192 -11.26 -12.49 -7.75
C VAL A 192 -11.74 -11.30 -8.58
N GLU A 193 -12.16 -10.24 -7.89
CA GLU A 193 -12.58 -8.97 -8.46
C GLU A 193 -11.85 -7.82 -7.78
N GLN A 194 -11.62 -6.75 -8.51
CA GLN A 194 -10.99 -5.55 -7.95
C GLN A 194 -11.94 -4.89 -6.93
N ALA A 195 -11.45 -4.74 -5.70
CA ALA A 195 -12.11 -3.97 -4.64
C ALA A 195 -11.56 -2.55 -4.51
N GLY A 196 -10.33 -2.33 -4.95
CA GLY A 196 -9.65 -1.04 -4.95
C GLY A 196 -8.29 -1.11 -5.64
N SER A 197 -7.78 0.06 -6.03
CA SER A 197 -6.44 0.19 -6.64
C SER A 197 -5.84 1.53 -6.27
N SER A 198 -4.51 1.59 -6.17
CA SER A 198 -3.73 2.83 -6.07
C SER A 198 -2.40 2.63 -6.78
N VAL A 199 -2.13 3.50 -7.74
CA VAL A 199 -0.97 3.41 -8.64
C VAL A 199 -0.30 4.76 -8.71
N ASN A 200 0.99 4.82 -8.41
CA ASN A 200 1.83 6.00 -8.57
C ASN A 200 3.21 5.63 -9.15
N GLU A 201 4.16 6.56 -9.15
CA GLU A 201 5.51 6.33 -9.65
C GLU A 201 6.33 5.35 -8.82
N ASP A 202 6.02 5.19 -7.55
CA ASP A 202 6.81 4.37 -6.63
C ASP A 202 6.36 2.91 -6.61
N ARG A 203 5.03 2.66 -6.59
CA ARG A 203 4.46 1.32 -6.43
C ARG A 203 3.03 1.22 -6.94
N LEU A 204 2.55 0.00 -7.01
CA LEU A 204 1.15 -0.31 -7.15
C LEU A 204 0.60 -1.00 -5.89
N ARG A 205 -0.66 -0.74 -5.61
CA ARG A 205 -1.46 -1.42 -4.59
C ARG A 205 -2.75 -1.91 -5.24
N PHE A 206 -3.06 -3.17 -5.02
CA PHE A 206 -4.25 -3.80 -5.57
C PHE A 206 -5.03 -4.52 -4.47
N ASP A 207 -6.27 -4.10 -4.26
CA ASP A 207 -7.20 -4.71 -3.30
C ASP A 207 -8.20 -5.57 -4.08
N PHE A 208 -8.39 -6.82 -3.66
CA PHE A 208 -9.21 -7.79 -4.39
C PHE A 208 -10.01 -8.70 -3.47
N SER A 209 -11.12 -9.23 -3.99
CA SER A 209 -11.97 -10.18 -3.26
C SER A 209 -11.30 -11.55 -3.16
N HIS A 210 -11.02 -12.00 -1.94
CA HIS A 210 -10.56 -13.36 -1.65
C HIS A 210 -10.73 -13.68 -0.15
N PHE A 211 -11.05 -14.95 0.17
CA PHE A 211 -11.50 -15.35 1.50
C PHE A 211 -10.36 -15.64 2.50
N SER A 212 -9.19 -16.04 2.02
CA SER A 212 -8.06 -16.47 2.85
C SER A 212 -6.77 -15.73 2.48
N ALA A 213 -5.77 -15.81 3.37
CA ALA A 213 -4.42 -15.40 3.02
C ALA A 213 -3.87 -16.28 1.90
N MET A 214 -3.15 -15.70 0.96
CA MET A 214 -2.46 -16.44 -0.09
C MET A 214 -1.28 -17.21 0.50
N THR A 215 -1.06 -18.41 -0.04
CA THR A 215 0.15 -19.19 0.29
C THR A 215 1.39 -18.62 -0.40
N ALA A 216 2.56 -19.01 0.07
CA ALA A 216 3.82 -18.61 -0.56
C ALA A 216 3.92 -19.11 -2.01
N GLU A 217 3.41 -20.31 -2.27
CA GLU A 217 3.37 -20.92 -3.60
C GLU A 217 2.43 -20.18 -4.55
N GLU A 218 1.25 -19.76 -4.07
CA GLU A 218 0.30 -18.97 -4.85
C GLU A 218 0.89 -17.60 -5.20
N LEU A 219 1.51 -16.92 -4.23
CA LEU A 219 2.18 -15.63 -4.45
C LEU A 219 3.30 -15.75 -5.46
N GLN A 220 4.14 -16.79 -5.34
CA GLN A 220 5.22 -17.06 -6.27
C GLN A 220 4.66 -17.32 -7.68
N LYS A 221 3.59 -18.13 -7.80
CA LYS A 221 2.98 -18.45 -9.09
C LYS A 221 2.37 -17.24 -9.78
N VAL A 222 1.70 -16.34 -9.02
CA VAL A 222 1.19 -15.07 -9.54
C VAL A 222 2.33 -14.19 -10.05
N GLU A 223 3.41 -14.06 -9.29
CA GLU A 223 4.58 -13.27 -9.66
C GLU A 223 5.27 -13.84 -10.93
N GLU A 224 5.42 -15.15 -11.03
CA GLU A 224 5.95 -15.84 -12.21
C GLU A 224 5.10 -15.53 -13.45
N ILE A 225 3.78 -15.70 -13.38
CA ILE A 225 2.87 -15.44 -14.50
C ILE A 225 2.97 -13.98 -14.96
N VAL A 226 2.98 -13.01 -14.04
CA VAL A 226 3.10 -11.60 -14.41
C VAL A 226 4.43 -11.34 -15.14
N ASN A 227 5.54 -11.85 -14.61
CA ASN A 227 6.85 -11.70 -15.22
C ASN A 227 6.97 -12.41 -16.58
N GLU A 228 6.33 -13.57 -16.76
CA GLU A 228 6.23 -14.25 -18.06
C GLU A 228 5.59 -13.33 -19.12
N GLN A 229 4.49 -12.63 -18.78
CA GLN A 229 3.82 -11.70 -19.69
C GLN A 229 4.65 -10.43 -19.97
N ILE A 230 5.45 -9.99 -19.00
CA ILE A 230 6.40 -8.89 -19.19
C ILE A 230 7.50 -9.30 -20.18
N VAL A 231 8.09 -10.48 -19.99
CA VAL A 231 9.15 -11.02 -20.87
C VAL A 231 8.62 -11.33 -22.27
N ALA A 232 7.37 -11.78 -22.39
CA ALA A 232 6.72 -12.04 -23.68
C ALA A 232 6.59 -10.78 -24.55
N GLY A 233 6.64 -9.59 -23.97
CA GLY A 233 6.62 -8.34 -24.73
C GLY A 233 5.31 -8.13 -25.50
N LEU A 234 4.19 -8.28 -24.80
CA LEU A 234 2.87 -8.15 -25.41
C LEU A 234 2.59 -6.71 -25.84
N PRO A 235 2.06 -6.46 -27.06
CA PRO A 235 1.64 -5.15 -27.48
C PRO A 235 0.42 -4.71 -26.66
N VAL A 236 0.43 -3.45 -26.22
CA VAL A 236 -0.70 -2.84 -25.51
C VAL A 236 -1.48 -1.98 -26.50
N LYS A 237 -2.66 -2.45 -26.89
CA LYS A 237 -3.56 -1.75 -27.79
C LYS A 237 -4.65 -1.06 -26.99
N VAL A 238 -4.97 0.16 -27.40
CA VAL A 238 -6.00 0.97 -26.75
C VAL A 238 -6.98 1.46 -27.80
N GLU A 239 -8.25 1.17 -27.57
CA GLU A 239 -9.33 1.52 -28.50
C GLU A 239 -10.50 2.14 -27.74
N ASN A 240 -11.10 3.20 -28.31
CA ASN A 240 -12.36 3.74 -27.84
C ASN A 240 -13.48 3.14 -28.69
N MET A 241 -14.47 2.54 -28.04
CA MET A 241 -15.57 1.89 -28.74
C MET A 241 -16.89 2.01 -27.94
N PRO A 242 -18.05 1.83 -28.60
CA PRO A 242 -19.32 1.75 -27.89
C PRO A 242 -19.31 0.64 -26.85
N ILE A 243 -19.92 0.89 -25.67
CA ILE A 243 -19.93 -0.06 -24.53
C ILE A 243 -20.49 -1.43 -24.92
N GLU A 244 -21.50 -1.47 -25.81
CA GLU A 244 -22.11 -2.71 -26.27
C GLU A 244 -21.15 -3.56 -27.15
N GLU A 245 -20.25 -2.91 -27.89
CA GLU A 245 -19.20 -3.59 -28.64
C GLU A 245 -18.08 -4.05 -27.69
N ALA A 246 -17.69 -3.20 -26.76
CA ALA A 246 -16.66 -3.50 -25.77
C ALA A 246 -17.02 -4.74 -24.91
N ARG A 247 -18.29 -4.89 -24.52
CA ARG A 247 -18.77 -6.08 -23.80
C ARG A 247 -18.62 -7.37 -24.61
N LYS A 248 -18.75 -7.31 -25.93
CA LYS A 248 -18.59 -8.49 -26.81
C LYS A 248 -17.14 -8.96 -26.92
N THR A 249 -16.16 -8.10 -26.64
CA THR A 249 -14.74 -8.48 -26.63
C THR A 249 -14.35 -9.34 -25.42
N GLY A 250 -15.24 -9.51 -24.44
CA GLY A 250 -14.92 -10.15 -23.16
C GLY A 250 -14.14 -9.26 -22.20
N ALA A 251 -14.04 -7.97 -22.48
CA ALA A 251 -13.36 -7.00 -21.64
C ALA A 251 -14.01 -6.94 -20.25
N GLN A 252 -13.17 -6.94 -19.23
CA GLN A 252 -13.62 -6.82 -17.85
C GLN A 252 -13.91 -5.37 -17.50
N ALA A 253 -15.09 -5.12 -16.93
CA ALA A 253 -15.48 -3.84 -16.37
C ALA A 253 -15.31 -3.87 -14.86
N LEU A 254 -14.89 -2.76 -14.25
CA LEU A 254 -14.85 -2.64 -12.80
C LEU A 254 -16.27 -2.65 -12.23
N PHE A 255 -16.46 -3.43 -11.18
CA PHE A 255 -17.78 -3.54 -10.55
C PHE A 255 -18.18 -2.21 -9.89
N GLY A 256 -19.39 -1.72 -10.21
CA GLY A 256 -19.95 -0.51 -9.60
C GLY A 256 -19.57 0.81 -10.25
N GLU A 257 -18.75 0.84 -11.30
CA GLU A 257 -18.49 2.05 -12.08
C GLU A 257 -19.60 2.31 -13.11
N LYS A 258 -19.97 3.58 -13.26
CA LYS A 258 -20.89 4.03 -14.31
C LYS A 258 -20.07 4.43 -15.53
N TYR A 259 -20.21 3.66 -16.58
CA TYR A 259 -19.56 3.95 -17.87
C TYR A 259 -20.49 4.75 -18.76
N GLY A 260 -19.92 5.64 -19.58
CA GLY A 260 -20.63 6.32 -20.65
C GLY A 260 -20.92 5.40 -21.84
N ASP A 261 -21.53 5.97 -22.89
CA ASP A 261 -21.86 5.23 -24.12
C ASP A 261 -20.61 4.74 -24.87
N VAL A 262 -19.48 5.43 -24.71
CA VAL A 262 -18.18 5.08 -25.28
C VAL A 262 -17.20 4.81 -24.14
N VAL A 263 -16.51 3.67 -24.22
CA VAL A 263 -15.53 3.22 -23.24
C VAL A 263 -14.16 3.04 -23.88
N ARG A 264 -13.12 3.23 -23.08
CA ARG A 264 -11.74 2.97 -23.48
C ARG A 264 -11.36 1.55 -23.05
N VAL A 265 -11.03 0.72 -24.02
CA VAL A 265 -10.63 -0.68 -23.85
C VAL A 265 -9.12 -0.78 -23.99
N VAL A 266 -8.47 -1.36 -23.00
CA VAL A 266 -7.03 -1.66 -22.98
C VAL A 266 -6.86 -3.16 -23.17
N ASN A 267 -6.18 -3.55 -24.25
CA ASN A 267 -5.88 -4.94 -24.58
C ASN A 267 -4.37 -5.16 -24.54
N MET A 268 -3.93 -6.11 -23.71
CA MET A 268 -2.52 -6.51 -23.55
C MET A 268 -2.32 -7.90 -24.19
N GLY A 269 -2.26 -7.94 -25.52
CA GLY A 269 -1.96 -9.14 -26.30
C GLY A 269 -2.90 -10.32 -26.04
N ASP A 270 -4.20 -10.06 -25.88
CA ASP A 270 -5.25 -11.05 -25.57
C ASP A 270 -5.12 -11.73 -24.20
N TYR A 271 -4.06 -11.40 -23.42
CA TYR A 271 -3.91 -11.89 -22.05
C TYR A 271 -4.84 -11.16 -21.08
N SER A 272 -4.90 -9.83 -21.12
CA SER A 272 -5.81 -9.00 -20.33
C SER A 272 -6.53 -8.01 -21.24
N ILE A 273 -7.85 -7.94 -21.12
CA ILE A 273 -8.71 -6.98 -21.85
C ILE A 273 -9.62 -6.33 -20.81
N GLU A 274 -9.48 -5.03 -20.60
CA GLU A 274 -10.19 -4.33 -19.53
C GLU A 274 -10.61 -2.91 -19.92
N PHE A 275 -11.70 -2.43 -19.30
CA PHE A 275 -12.10 -1.02 -19.41
C PHE A 275 -11.20 -0.19 -18.50
N CYS A 276 -10.39 0.69 -19.09
CA CYS A 276 -9.47 1.49 -18.32
C CYS A 276 -9.19 2.86 -18.94
N GLY A 277 -9.41 3.92 -18.15
CA GLY A 277 -9.10 5.30 -18.51
C GLY A 277 -7.67 5.75 -18.16
N GLY A 278 -6.85 4.89 -17.56
CA GLY A 278 -5.51 5.23 -17.11
C GLY A 278 -4.46 5.28 -18.23
N THR A 279 -3.24 5.64 -17.83
CA THR A 279 -2.09 5.64 -18.76
C THR A 279 -1.34 4.31 -18.69
N HIS A 280 -0.90 3.81 -19.84
CA HIS A 280 -0.27 2.52 -19.99
C HIS A 280 0.99 2.57 -20.82
N VAL A 281 1.85 1.56 -20.66
CA VAL A 281 2.98 1.29 -21.55
C VAL A 281 2.49 0.87 -22.94
N LYS A 282 3.30 0.99 -23.97
CA LYS A 282 2.98 0.53 -25.33
C LYS A 282 3.27 -0.96 -25.54
N ASN A 283 4.17 -1.50 -24.70
CA ASN A 283 4.52 -2.91 -24.69
C ASN A 283 4.80 -3.35 -23.25
N THR A 284 4.39 -4.58 -22.88
CA THR A 284 4.56 -5.07 -21.51
C THR A 284 6.02 -5.18 -21.08
N ASN A 285 6.98 -5.34 -22.00
CA ASN A 285 8.40 -5.37 -21.66
C ASN A 285 8.93 -4.03 -21.08
N GLU A 286 8.24 -2.90 -21.32
CA GLU A 286 8.59 -1.61 -20.72
C GLU A 286 8.39 -1.59 -19.20
N ILE A 287 7.60 -2.53 -18.66
CA ILE A 287 7.42 -2.73 -17.20
C ILE A 287 8.74 -3.19 -16.56
N MET A 288 9.62 -3.85 -17.32
CA MET A 288 10.94 -4.41 -16.98
C MET A 288 10.85 -5.67 -16.11
N ALA A 289 10.32 -5.58 -14.89
CA ALA A 289 10.08 -6.69 -13.98
C ALA A 289 9.06 -6.30 -12.91
N PHE A 290 8.49 -7.32 -12.25
CA PHE A 290 7.46 -7.19 -11.23
C PHE A 290 7.84 -7.99 -9.98
N LYS A 291 7.60 -7.42 -8.79
CA LYS A 291 7.82 -8.09 -7.50
C LYS A 291 6.73 -7.76 -6.51
N ILE A 292 6.10 -8.79 -5.95
CA ILE A 292 5.18 -8.65 -4.81
C ILE A 292 6.02 -8.37 -3.55
N LEU A 293 5.69 -7.28 -2.84
CA LEU A 293 6.32 -6.92 -1.57
C LEU A 293 5.58 -7.51 -0.37
N SER A 294 4.26 -7.47 -0.42
CA SER A 294 3.41 -7.91 0.68
C SER A 294 2.04 -8.35 0.19
N GLU A 295 1.43 -9.24 0.95
CA GLU A 295 0.02 -9.62 0.85
C GLU A 295 -0.59 -9.55 2.26
N SER A 296 -1.77 -8.93 2.41
CA SER A 296 -2.41 -8.75 3.71
C SER A 296 -3.93 -8.63 3.60
N GLY A 297 -4.65 -8.89 4.70
CA GLY A 297 -6.09 -8.63 4.80
C GLY A 297 -6.36 -7.16 5.09
N VAL A 298 -7.38 -6.58 4.43
CA VAL A 298 -7.80 -5.18 4.62
C VAL A 298 -9.18 -5.11 5.25
N ALA A 299 -10.07 -6.01 4.84
CA ALA A 299 -11.43 -6.16 5.32
C ALA A 299 -11.86 -7.62 5.20
N ALA A 300 -13.03 -7.96 5.74
CA ALA A 300 -13.58 -9.30 5.56
C ALA A 300 -13.75 -9.60 4.06
N GLY A 301 -13.13 -10.69 3.59
CA GLY A 301 -13.17 -11.10 2.19
C GLY A 301 -12.39 -10.19 1.21
N VAL A 302 -11.56 -9.27 1.69
CA VAL A 302 -10.73 -8.39 0.85
C VAL A 302 -9.27 -8.52 1.22
N ARG A 303 -8.44 -8.85 0.23
CA ARG A 303 -6.99 -8.97 0.34
C ARG A 303 -6.30 -7.82 -0.41
N ARG A 304 -5.12 -7.47 0.01
CA ARG A 304 -4.28 -6.41 -0.58
C ARG A 304 -2.93 -6.95 -0.99
N ILE A 305 -2.52 -6.64 -2.21
CA ILE A 305 -1.14 -6.82 -2.68
C ILE A 305 -0.51 -5.44 -2.88
N GLU A 306 0.71 -5.28 -2.41
CA GLU A 306 1.61 -4.20 -2.79
C GLU A 306 2.76 -4.76 -3.62
N ALA A 307 3.08 -4.11 -4.72
CA ALA A 307 4.12 -4.57 -5.63
C ALA A 307 4.92 -3.42 -6.25
N LEU A 308 6.09 -3.76 -6.76
CA LEU A 308 7.03 -2.86 -7.43
C LEU A 308 7.28 -3.29 -8.86
N THR A 309 7.61 -2.30 -9.70
CA THR A 309 8.13 -2.51 -11.05
C THR A 309 9.39 -1.66 -11.27
N SER A 310 10.10 -1.93 -12.35
CA SER A 310 11.18 -1.10 -12.92
C SER A 310 12.15 -0.48 -11.88
N LYS A 311 12.33 0.83 -11.86
CA LYS A 311 13.24 1.53 -10.95
C LYS A 311 12.95 1.28 -9.46
N GLY A 312 11.67 1.16 -9.08
CA GLY A 312 11.28 0.83 -7.71
C GLY A 312 11.83 -0.52 -7.27
N LEU A 313 11.75 -1.50 -8.15
CA LEU A 313 12.28 -2.84 -7.92
C LEU A 313 13.81 -2.86 -7.85
N ILE A 314 14.51 -2.13 -8.72
CA ILE A 314 15.97 -2.02 -8.68
C ILE A 314 16.41 -1.45 -7.33
N ARG A 315 15.82 -0.31 -6.92
CA ARG A 315 16.10 0.30 -5.60
C ARG A 315 15.84 -0.64 -4.43
N TYR A 316 14.81 -1.46 -4.53
CA TYR A 316 14.49 -2.46 -3.51
C TYR A 316 15.60 -3.50 -3.38
N TYR A 317 16.09 -4.05 -4.49
CA TYR A 317 17.20 -5.02 -4.47
C TYR A 317 18.53 -4.39 -4.04
N ASP A 318 18.85 -3.18 -4.48
CA ASP A 318 20.05 -2.44 -4.02
C ASP A 318 20.01 -2.26 -2.49
N ASN A 319 18.86 -1.92 -1.93
CA ASN A 319 18.70 -1.79 -0.48
C ASN A 319 18.82 -3.13 0.26
N LEU A 320 18.29 -4.22 -0.31
CA LEU A 320 18.46 -5.56 0.25
C LEU A 320 19.91 -5.99 0.25
N GLU A 321 20.61 -5.82 -0.87
CA GLU A 321 22.03 -6.12 -0.99
C GLU A 321 22.87 -5.32 0.01
N LYS A 322 22.59 -4.02 0.14
CA LYS A 322 23.26 -3.16 1.12
C LYS A 322 23.06 -3.68 2.55
N LYS A 323 21.83 -3.99 2.96
CA LYS A 323 21.52 -4.53 4.29
C LYS A 323 22.21 -5.87 4.54
N LEU A 324 22.23 -6.74 3.52
CA LEU A 324 22.90 -8.05 3.60
C LEU A 324 24.40 -7.88 3.80
N ASN A 325 25.03 -6.99 3.03
CA ASN A 325 26.45 -6.68 3.14
C ASN A 325 26.80 -6.04 4.49
N GLU A 326 25.96 -5.14 5.01
CA GLU A 326 26.12 -4.55 6.34
C GLU A 326 26.06 -5.63 7.44
N ALA A 327 25.09 -6.53 7.39
CA ALA A 327 24.97 -7.65 8.34
C ALA A 327 26.17 -8.59 8.27
N ALA A 328 26.62 -8.94 7.06
CA ALA A 328 27.81 -9.77 6.85
C ALA A 328 29.08 -9.11 7.44
N LYS A 329 29.24 -7.80 7.24
CA LYS A 329 30.36 -7.03 7.78
C LYS A 329 30.41 -7.06 9.32
N VAL A 330 29.26 -6.90 9.99
CA VAL A 330 29.17 -6.97 11.47
C VAL A 330 29.68 -8.32 11.97
N LEU A 331 29.36 -9.40 11.27
CA LEU A 331 29.73 -10.76 11.64
C LEU A 331 31.08 -11.21 11.07
N LYS A 332 31.82 -10.32 10.40
CA LYS A 332 33.07 -10.65 9.67
C LYS A 332 32.87 -11.85 8.75
N ALA A 333 31.76 -11.86 8.01
CA ALA A 333 31.35 -12.89 7.07
C ALA A 333 31.18 -12.30 5.67
N THR A 334 30.92 -13.16 4.69
CA THR A 334 30.42 -12.79 3.37
C THR A 334 28.92 -13.06 3.30
N PRO A 335 28.16 -12.46 2.37
CA PRO A 335 26.75 -12.79 2.16
C PRO A 335 26.49 -14.29 2.02
N ASP A 336 27.36 -15.00 1.33
CA ASP A 336 27.18 -16.44 1.04
C ASP A 336 27.32 -17.34 2.28
N ASN A 337 28.20 -16.98 3.23
CA ASN A 337 28.41 -17.77 4.46
C ASN A 337 27.74 -17.16 5.70
N LEU A 338 26.92 -16.13 5.51
CA LEU A 338 26.28 -15.41 6.61
C LEU A 338 25.38 -16.32 7.49
N ALA A 339 24.58 -17.17 6.86
CA ALA A 339 23.68 -18.10 7.55
C ALA A 339 24.48 -19.11 8.40
N GLU A 340 25.58 -19.66 7.89
CA GLU A 340 26.47 -20.58 8.59
C GLU A 340 27.10 -19.88 9.81
N LYS A 341 27.58 -18.65 9.60
CA LYS A 341 28.18 -17.86 10.68
C LYS A 341 27.19 -17.53 11.80
N ILE A 342 25.94 -17.20 11.46
CA ILE A 342 24.87 -16.98 12.44
C ILE A 342 24.57 -18.27 13.20
N ALA A 343 24.46 -19.41 12.52
CA ALA A 343 24.21 -20.70 13.16
C ALA A 343 25.35 -21.07 14.15
N HIS A 344 26.61 -20.85 13.76
CA HIS A 344 27.77 -21.08 14.62
C HIS A 344 27.70 -20.19 15.86
N LEU A 345 27.50 -18.87 15.70
CA LEU A 345 27.43 -17.94 16.83
C LEU A 345 26.25 -18.24 17.76
N THR A 346 25.12 -18.69 17.21
CA THR A 346 23.96 -19.10 18.02
C THR A 346 24.26 -20.33 18.86
N ALA A 347 24.98 -21.32 18.29
CA ALA A 347 25.38 -22.53 19.00
C ALA A 347 26.43 -22.20 20.10
N GLU A 348 27.41 -21.35 19.79
CA GLU A 348 28.43 -20.88 20.75
C GLU A 348 27.78 -20.10 21.90
N ASN A 349 26.87 -19.20 21.62
CA ASN A 349 26.11 -18.46 22.64
C ASN A 349 25.34 -19.41 23.58
N LYS A 350 24.66 -20.42 23.03
CA LYS A 350 23.95 -21.44 23.80
C LYS A 350 24.91 -22.24 24.69
N ALA A 351 26.08 -22.61 24.19
CA ALA A 351 27.09 -23.32 24.94
C ALA A 351 27.62 -22.47 26.09
N LEU A 352 27.95 -21.18 25.83
CA LEU A 352 28.41 -20.24 26.85
C LEU A 352 27.36 -20.01 27.95
N HIS A 353 26.08 -19.87 27.58
CA HIS A 353 25.01 -19.79 28.58
C HIS A 353 24.94 -21.03 29.46
N SER A 354 25.05 -22.22 28.89
CA SER A 354 25.07 -23.48 29.66
C SER A 354 26.28 -23.56 30.59
N GLU A 355 27.46 -23.13 30.15
CA GLU A 355 28.68 -23.08 30.95
C GLU A 355 28.53 -22.08 32.10
N VAL A 356 28.01 -20.88 31.85
CA VAL A 356 27.75 -19.87 32.90
C VAL A 356 26.81 -20.42 33.98
N GLU A 357 25.71 -21.09 33.59
CA GLU A 357 24.80 -21.69 34.56
C GLU A 357 25.45 -22.85 35.35
N SER A 358 26.31 -23.66 34.71
CA SER A 358 27.10 -24.69 35.38
C SER A 358 28.09 -24.09 36.38
N LEU A 359 28.79 -23.01 36.02
CA LEU A 359 29.74 -22.32 36.90
C LEU A 359 29.02 -21.64 38.07
N LYS A 360 27.88 -21.01 37.86
CA LYS A 360 27.02 -20.46 38.92
C LYS A 360 26.57 -21.55 39.89
N SER A 361 26.17 -22.71 39.38
CA SER A 361 25.76 -23.83 40.20
C SER A 361 26.93 -24.38 41.07
N LYS A 362 28.13 -24.48 40.47
CA LYS A 362 29.34 -24.89 41.23
C LYS A 362 29.71 -23.89 42.32
N LEU A 363 29.70 -22.59 42.00
CA LEU A 363 29.97 -21.54 43.00
C LEU A 363 28.93 -21.56 44.13
N ALA A 364 27.67 -21.81 43.84
CA ALA A 364 26.62 -21.94 44.84
C ALA A 364 26.85 -23.19 45.72
N GLN A 365 27.30 -24.32 45.13
CA GLN A 365 27.64 -25.53 45.87
C GLN A 365 28.85 -25.33 46.79
N ASP A 366 29.90 -24.66 46.31
CA ASP A 366 31.09 -24.36 47.12
C ASP A 366 30.75 -23.43 48.27
N ALA A 367 29.96 -22.38 48.03
CA ALA A 367 29.48 -21.48 49.08
C ALA A 367 28.60 -22.22 50.11
N MET A 368 27.77 -23.18 49.70
CA MET A 368 27.01 -24.02 50.63
C MET A 368 27.89 -24.98 51.40
N GLY A 369 28.97 -25.48 50.81
CA GLY A 369 29.98 -26.32 51.53
C GLY A 369 30.63 -25.57 52.70
N ASP A 370 31.03 -24.33 52.48
CA ASP A 370 31.58 -23.45 53.52
C ASP A 370 30.56 -23.12 54.62
N VAL A 371 29.29 -22.96 54.26
CA VAL A 371 28.21 -22.73 55.23
C VAL A 371 27.92 -23.94 56.06
N MET A 372 28.01 -25.17 55.52
CA MET A 372 27.88 -26.40 56.33
C MET A 372 28.92 -26.55 57.38
N ASN A 373 30.11 -25.98 57.23
CA ASN A 373 31.15 -25.95 58.25
C ASN A 373 30.86 -25.01 59.45
N GLN A 374 29.84 -24.16 59.34
CA GLN A 374 29.37 -23.21 60.35
C GLN A 374 28.24 -23.77 61.21
N VAL A 375 27.93 -25.07 61.13
CA VAL A 375 26.91 -25.73 61.98
C VAL A 375 27.36 -25.70 63.45
N GLN A 376 26.58 -25.07 64.33
CA GLN A 376 26.75 -25.04 65.75
C GLN A 376 25.81 -25.98 66.46
N GLU A 377 26.32 -26.72 67.47
CA GLU A 377 25.46 -27.56 68.30
C GLU A 377 25.09 -26.79 69.58
N ILE A 378 23.82 -26.46 69.72
CA ILE A 378 23.31 -25.76 70.91
C ILE A 378 22.30 -26.67 71.61
N LYS A 379 22.61 -27.11 72.81
CA LYS A 379 21.75 -27.96 73.65
C LYS A 379 21.31 -29.27 72.96
N GLY A 380 22.23 -29.90 72.21
CA GLY A 380 21.95 -31.16 71.51
C GLY A 380 21.16 -30.99 70.17
N VAL A 381 20.95 -29.76 69.71
CA VAL A 381 20.33 -29.45 68.45
C VAL A 381 21.36 -28.78 67.52
N LYS A 382 21.51 -29.31 66.30
CA LYS A 382 22.37 -28.70 65.32
C LYS A 382 21.65 -27.53 64.65
N LEU A 383 22.19 -26.34 64.79
CA LEU A 383 21.64 -25.09 64.19
C LEU A 383 22.60 -24.61 63.11
N LEU A 384 22.08 -24.32 61.98
CA LEU A 384 22.79 -23.64 60.90
C LEU A 384 22.06 -22.30 60.59
N ALA A 385 22.78 -21.20 60.81
CA ALA A 385 22.35 -19.88 60.46
C ALA A 385 23.48 -19.17 59.71
N ALA A 386 23.32 -18.98 58.42
CA ALA A 386 24.33 -18.33 57.58
C ALA A 386 23.64 -17.43 56.52
N ALA A 387 24.28 -16.29 56.27
CA ALA A 387 23.94 -15.45 55.13
C ALA A 387 24.80 -15.87 53.94
N VAL A 388 24.16 -16.09 52.80
CA VAL A 388 24.83 -16.40 51.54
C VAL A 388 24.65 -15.23 50.60
N ASP A 389 25.71 -14.52 50.28
CA ASP A 389 25.72 -13.42 49.32
C ASP A 389 25.94 -13.96 47.90
N GLY A 390 25.28 -13.34 46.93
CA GLY A 390 25.52 -13.62 45.50
C GLY A 390 24.71 -14.78 44.89
N VAL A 391 23.72 -15.31 45.60
CA VAL A 391 22.77 -16.30 45.02
C VAL A 391 21.50 -15.61 44.56
N ASP A 392 21.22 -15.65 43.25
CA ASP A 392 19.97 -15.16 42.69
C ASP A 392 18.81 -16.04 43.15
N MET A 393 17.75 -15.40 43.69
CA MET A 393 16.53 -16.08 44.16
C MET A 393 15.76 -16.84 43.07
N ASN A 394 16.07 -16.63 41.79
CA ASN A 394 15.47 -17.31 40.66
C ASN A 394 16.28 -18.50 40.12
N GLY A 395 17.41 -18.84 40.76
CA GLY A 395 18.17 -20.07 40.45
C GLY A 395 17.43 -21.33 40.91
N PRO A 396 17.75 -22.53 40.34
CA PRO A 396 17.12 -23.77 40.75
C PRO A 396 17.49 -24.10 42.20
N VAL A 397 16.64 -23.68 43.11
CA VAL A 397 16.79 -24.04 44.55
C VAL A 397 16.28 -25.46 44.71
N SER A 398 17.21 -26.40 44.86
CA SER A 398 16.86 -27.76 45.28
C SER A 398 16.48 -27.70 46.75
N TYR A 399 15.19 -27.63 47.05
CA TYR A 399 14.67 -27.73 48.40
C TYR A 399 14.79 -29.18 48.88
N THR A 400 15.82 -29.50 49.63
CA THR A 400 15.76 -30.63 50.53
C THR A 400 14.89 -30.23 51.68
N HIS A 401 13.74 -30.89 51.86
CA HIS A 401 12.81 -30.67 52.95
C HIS A 401 13.49 -30.98 54.29
N LEU A 402 13.86 -29.97 55.06
CA LEU A 402 14.09 -30.10 56.47
C LEU A 402 12.72 -30.26 57.17
N ARG A 403 12.31 -31.52 57.44
CA ARG A 403 11.13 -31.79 58.25
C ARG A 403 11.42 -31.35 59.67
N SER A 404 10.60 -30.44 60.17
CA SER A 404 10.54 -30.12 61.61
C SER A 404 10.18 -31.39 62.42
N PRO A 405 10.78 -31.64 63.56
CA PRO A 405 10.40 -32.77 64.40
C PRO A 405 8.96 -32.78 64.92
N ARG A 406 8.17 -31.80 64.63
CA ARG A 406 6.78 -31.67 65.10
C ARG A 406 5.74 -32.35 64.19
N ASP A 407 6.10 -32.88 63.06
CA ASP A 407 5.15 -33.54 62.12
C ASP A 407 5.03 -35.06 62.31
N LYS A 408 5.28 -35.51 63.47
CA LYS A 408 4.86 -36.87 63.89
C LYS A 408 3.76 -36.75 64.92
N ARG A 409 2.53 -36.64 64.44
CA ARG A 409 1.33 -37.18 65.05
C ARG A 409 0.32 -37.54 63.96
#